data_0a675daaf9052ccb4f6413271b84bb36
#
_entry.id   0a675daaf9052ccb4f6413271b84bb36
#
_cell.length_a   1.000
_cell.length_b   1.000
_cell.length_c   1.000
_cell.angle_alpha   90.00
_cell.angle_beta   90.00
_cell.angle_gamma   90.00
#
_symmetry.space_group_name_H-M   'P 1'
#
loop_
_entity.id
_entity.type
_entity.pdbx_description
1 polymer ?
#
loop_
_entity_poly.entity_id
_entity_poly.type
_entity_poly.pdbx_seq_one_letter_code
_entity_poly.pdbx_strand_id
1 'polypeptide(L)'
;MNRRWLSLVAGACLSVLLVGCSGGDDDGSAAATTTGPSTTAPRATATTATTRPTIEGVQTYQVVQGHAAGSVSYPQVPPVGGLHNPVWQQCGFYDQPIENEKGVHSLEHGAIWITFRPDLPQAEIDGLATLARSRNYILVSRWETGLPAPVVVTGWGRQLQLQSTADPRMLEFIRVYAGQGPELNAAC
;
A
#
# COMPACT_ATOMS: atom_id res chain seq x y z
N MET A 1 13.41 -47.41 5.29
CA MET A 1 12.66 -47.82 6.52
C MET A 1 11.49 -46.86 6.68
N ASN A 2 10.30 -47.47 6.55
CA ASN A 2 8.98 -46.79 6.54
C ASN A 2 8.60 -46.23 7.90
N ARG A 3 7.94 -45.08 7.93
CA ARG A 3 6.84 -44.86 8.89
C ARG A 3 5.83 -43.84 8.34
N ARG A 4 4.72 -44.39 7.91
CA ARG A 4 3.45 -43.70 7.67
C ARG A 4 2.81 -43.36 9.02
N TRP A 5 2.27 -42.17 9.18
CA TRP A 5 1.22 -41.91 10.16
C TRP A 5 0.02 -41.31 9.44
N LEU A 6 -1.03 -42.12 9.29
CA LEU A 6 -2.39 -41.68 9.05
C LEU A 6 -2.99 -41.33 10.42
N SER A 7 -3.69 -40.24 10.49
CA SER A 7 -4.72 -40.00 11.51
C SER A 7 -5.92 -39.33 10.87
N LEU A 8 -6.94 -40.14 10.67
CA LEU A 8 -8.32 -39.71 10.46
C LEU A 8 -8.90 -39.26 11.80
N VAL A 9 -9.59 -38.14 11.84
CA VAL A 9 -10.64 -37.88 12.82
C VAL A 9 -11.83 -37.25 12.09
N ALA A 10 -12.91 -38.01 12.09
CA ALA A 10 -14.24 -37.64 11.65
C ALA A 10 -15.07 -37.19 12.86
N GLY A 11 -16.05 -36.35 12.63
CA GLY A 11 -17.13 -36.06 13.60
C GLY A 11 -17.45 -34.57 13.61
N ALA A 12 -18.63 -34.07 13.58
CA ALA A 12 -19.99 -34.53 13.46
C ALA A 12 -20.84 -33.25 13.31
N CYS A 13 -21.89 -33.35 12.55
CA CYS A 13 -22.96 -32.35 12.36
C CYS A 13 -23.65 -32.00 13.69
N LEU A 14 -24.01 -30.73 13.85
CA LEU A 14 -25.15 -30.38 14.69
C LEU A 14 -25.95 -29.23 14.08
N SER A 15 -27.10 -29.60 13.52
CA SER A 15 -28.15 -28.70 13.05
C SER A 15 -29.00 -28.29 14.24
N VAL A 16 -29.28 -27.00 14.40
CA VAL A 16 -30.35 -26.52 15.27
C VAL A 16 -31.26 -25.57 14.47
N LEU A 17 -32.45 -26.08 14.19
CA LEU A 17 -33.62 -25.34 13.76
C LEU A 17 -34.33 -24.78 15.01
N LEU A 18 -34.70 -23.53 15.01
CA LEU A 18 -35.78 -23.04 15.86
C LEU A 18 -36.65 -22.02 15.11
N VAL A 19 -37.87 -22.40 15.01
CA VAL A 19 -39.10 -21.75 14.50
C VAL A 19 -39.74 -20.96 15.65
N GLY A 20 -40.45 -19.88 15.32
CA GLY A 20 -41.44 -19.26 16.24
C GLY A 20 -41.68 -17.81 15.81
N CYS A 21 -42.68 -17.49 15.06
CA CYS A 21 -44.09 -17.17 15.33
C CYS A 21 -44.27 -15.81 16.00
N SER A 22 -44.91 -14.91 15.22
CA SER A 22 -46.31 -14.46 15.34
C SER A 22 -46.52 -13.23 16.18
N GLY A 23 -46.93 -12.10 15.59
CA GLY A 23 -48.32 -11.65 15.55
C GLY A 23 -48.62 -10.55 16.60
N GLY A 24 -49.22 -9.47 16.12
CA GLY A 24 -49.83 -8.48 17.01
C GLY A 24 -50.10 -7.15 16.30
N ASP A 25 -51.22 -7.08 15.61
CA ASP A 25 -51.86 -5.83 15.23
C ASP A 25 -52.43 -5.18 16.47
N ASP A 26 -52.39 -3.86 16.57
CA ASP A 26 -53.44 -3.09 17.20
C ASP A 26 -53.46 -1.63 16.76
N ASP A 27 -54.62 -1.24 16.33
CA ASP A 27 -55.11 0.06 15.93
C ASP A 27 -55.06 1.13 17.03
N GLY A 28 -55.02 2.37 16.62
CA GLY A 28 -55.72 3.35 17.45
C GLY A 28 -55.17 4.78 17.43
N SER A 29 -55.86 5.59 16.68
CA SER A 29 -56.32 6.94 17.02
C SER A 29 -55.44 8.15 16.82
N ALA A 30 -55.89 8.87 15.91
CA ALA A 30 -55.96 10.28 15.51
C ALA A 30 -55.41 11.39 16.44
N ALA A 31 -54.94 12.40 15.74
CA ALA A 31 -55.05 13.85 15.89
C ALA A 31 -54.03 14.58 16.75
N ALA A 32 -53.18 15.37 16.09
CA ALA A 32 -53.25 16.84 16.15
C ALA A 32 -52.16 17.47 15.30
N THR A 33 -52.61 18.20 14.32
CA THR A 33 -51.90 19.13 13.46
C THR A 33 -51.27 20.25 14.28
N THR A 34 -49.93 20.45 14.15
CA THR A 34 -49.35 21.77 14.39
C THR A 34 -48.23 21.99 13.39
N THR A 35 -48.58 22.77 12.41
CA THR A 35 -47.70 23.28 11.34
C THR A 35 -46.82 24.37 11.93
N GLY A 36 -45.54 24.08 12.13
CA GLY A 36 -44.50 25.05 12.36
C GLY A 36 -43.48 24.99 11.21
N PRO A 37 -43.10 26.07 10.56
CA PRO A 37 -42.07 26.03 9.51
C PRO A 37 -40.71 25.85 10.16
N SER A 38 -40.19 24.62 10.05
CA SER A 38 -38.83 24.32 10.45
C SER A 38 -37.89 24.77 9.30
N THR A 39 -37.33 25.96 9.48
CA THR A 39 -36.26 26.46 8.61
C THR A 39 -34.98 25.66 8.92
N THR A 40 -34.81 24.55 8.25
CA THR A 40 -33.55 23.81 8.29
C THR A 40 -32.53 24.56 7.45
N ALA A 41 -31.69 25.35 8.09
CA ALA A 41 -30.51 25.92 7.45
C ALA A 41 -29.59 24.75 7.02
N PRO A 42 -29.07 24.77 5.79
CA PRO A 42 -28.11 23.77 5.36
C PRO A 42 -26.83 23.92 6.20
N ARG A 43 -26.55 22.92 7.03
CA ARG A 43 -25.27 22.80 7.73
C ARG A 43 -24.21 22.52 6.67
N ALA A 44 -23.45 23.56 6.30
CA ALA A 44 -22.27 23.43 5.47
C ALA A 44 -21.28 22.50 6.20
N THR A 45 -21.19 21.28 5.76
CA THR A 45 -20.09 20.36 6.10
C THR A 45 -18.84 20.92 5.42
N ALA A 46 -18.05 21.67 6.18
CA ALA A 46 -16.71 22.04 5.76
C ALA A 46 -15.89 20.74 5.66
N THR A 47 -15.79 20.18 4.45
CA THR A 47 -14.83 19.14 4.14
C THR A 47 -13.46 19.81 4.19
N THR A 48 -12.78 19.72 5.32
CA THR A 48 -11.38 20.09 5.43
C THR A 48 -10.59 19.15 4.54
N ALA A 49 -10.31 19.57 3.31
CA ALA A 49 -9.37 18.86 2.46
C ALA A 49 -8.02 18.89 3.18
N THR A 50 -7.64 17.75 3.76
CA THR A 50 -6.32 17.58 4.34
C THR A 50 -5.31 17.62 3.20
N THR A 51 -4.74 18.80 2.96
CA THR A 51 -3.68 18.98 1.97
C THR A 51 -2.49 18.13 2.42
N ARG A 52 -2.14 17.10 1.64
CA ARG A 52 -0.96 16.28 1.90
C ARG A 52 0.28 17.17 1.87
N PRO A 53 1.20 17.05 2.84
CA PRO A 53 2.42 17.87 2.88
C PRO A 53 3.21 17.71 1.58
N THR A 54 3.66 18.83 1.02
CA THR A 54 4.56 18.86 -0.13
C THR A 54 5.98 18.65 0.36
N ILE A 55 6.64 17.58 -0.07
CA ILE A 55 8.04 17.30 0.24
C ILE A 55 8.89 17.87 -0.89
N GLU A 56 9.86 18.70 -0.56
CA GLU A 56 10.74 19.33 -1.53
C GLU A 56 11.50 18.29 -2.36
N GLY A 57 11.53 18.46 -3.68
CA GLY A 57 12.23 17.59 -4.62
C GLY A 57 11.45 16.35 -5.03
N VAL A 58 10.26 16.09 -4.48
CA VAL A 58 9.41 14.99 -4.95
C VAL A 58 8.85 15.31 -6.31
N GLN A 59 9.15 14.43 -7.26
CA GLN A 59 8.57 14.44 -8.60
C GLN A 59 7.29 13.59 -8.61
N THR A 60 6.26 14.06 -9.33
CA THR A 60 4.98 13.35 -9.49
C THR A 60 4.73 13.02 -10.94
N TYR A 61 4.25 11.81 -11.19
CA TYR A 61 4.02 11.25 -12.51
C TYR A 61 2.59 10.73 -12.63
N GLN A 62 2.01 10.88 -13.81
CA GLN A 62 0.77 10.20 -14.15
C GLN A 62 1.12 8.77 -14.60
N VAL A 63 0.55 7.78 -13.96
CA VAL A 63 0.79 6.38 -14.26
C VAL A 63 -0.54 5.63 -14.41
N VAL A 64 -0.55 4.62 -15.27
CA VAL A 64 -1.69 3.71 -15.46
C VAL A 64 -1.52 2.50 -14.57
N GLN A 65 -2.63 1.86 -14.20
CA GLN A 65 -2.65 0.56 -13.53
C GLN A 65 -2.86 -0.56 -14.55
N GLY A 66 -2.41 -1.75 -14.23
CA GLY A 66 -2.70 -2.97 -14.96
C GLY A 66 -1.54 -3.94 -15.04
N HIS A 67 -1.87 -5.18 -15.33
CA HIS A 67 -0.91 -6.26 -15.42
C HIS A 67 -0.46 -6.51 -16.86
N ALA A 68 0.79 -6.92 -17.03
CA ALA A 68 1.36 -7.36 -18.29
C ALA A 68 2.23 -8.60 -18.07
N ALA A 69 2.25 -9.49 -19.05
CA ALA A 69 3.18 -10.60 -19.08
C ALA A 69 4.51 -10.16 -19.70
N GLY A 70 5.63 -10.61 -19.12
CA GLY A 70 6.98 -10.33 -19.65
C GLY A 70 7.52 -8.96 -19.24
N SER A 71 8.59 -8.55 -19.91
CA SER A 71 9.30 -7.30 -19.60
C SER A 71 8.55 -6.08 -20.10
N VAL A 72 8.53 -5.04 -19.28
CA VAL A 72 7.91 -3.73 -19.57
C VAL A 72 9.00 -2.67 -19.67
N SER A 73 8.91 -1.79 -20.65
CA SER A 73 9.79 -0.63 -20.76
C SER A 73 9.21 0.53 -19.97
N TYR A 74 9.99 1.05 -19.02
CA TYR A 74 9.59 2.17 -18.18
C TYR A 74 10.37 3.43 -18.50
N PRO A 75 9.72 4.61 -18.56
CA PRO A 75 10.41 5.87 -18.85
C PRO A 75 11.20 6.42 -17.65
N GLN A 76 10.89 5.98 -16.41
CA GLN A 76 11.62 6.39 -15.20
C GLN A 76 12.56 5.30 -14.70
N VAL A 77 13.64 5.72 -14.05
CA VAL A 77 14.64 4.86 -13.42
C VAL A 77 14.81 5.28 -11.95
N PRO A 78 14.41 4.43 -10.99
CA PRO A 78 13.54 3.24 -11.11
C PRO A 78 12.14 3.56 -11.64
N PRO A 79 11.38 2.55 -12.11
CA PRO A 79 9.99 2.76 -12.51
C PRO A 79 9.13 3.25 -11.34
N VAL A 80 8.14 4.10 -11.64
CA VAL A 80 7.27 4.72 -10.63
C VAL A 80 5.82 4.22 -10.67
N GLY A 81 5.53 3.27 -11.54
CA GLY A 81 4.21 2.70 -11.80
C GLY A 81 4.04 2.33 -13.27
N GLY A 82 2.86 1.93 -13.69
CA GLY A 82 2.57 1.49 -15.04
C GLY A 82 2.18 0.02 -15.11
N LEU A 83 2.15 -0.56 -16.31
CA LEU A 83 1.92 -1.99 -16.49
C LEU A 83 3.00 -2.79 -15.78
N HIS A 84 2.63 -3.90 -15.14
CA HIS A 84 3.56 -4.66 -14.31
C HIS A 84 3.17 -6.15 -14.20
N ASN A 85 4.05 -6.96 -13.58
CA ASN A 85 3.82 -8.38 -13.37
C ASN A 85 2.67 -8.60 -12.37
N PRO A 86 1.76 -9.59 -12.56
CA PRO A 86 0.70 -9.91 -11.60
C PRO A 86 1.22 -10.47 -10.26
N VAL A 87 2.51 -10.73 -10.13
CA VAL A 87 3.15 -11.16 -8.89
C VAL A 87 4.00 -10.02 -8.34
N TRP A 88 3.75 -9.63 -7.08
CA TRP A 88 4.54 -8.58 -6.42
C TRP A 88 5.87 -9.09 -5.86
N GLN A 89 6.78 -8.18 -5.58
CA GLN A 89 7.98 -8.42 -4.79
C GLN A 89 7.65 -8.24 -3.31
N GLN A 90 7.89 -9.25 -2.50
CA GLN A 90 7.68 -9.12 -1.05
C GLN A 90 8.54 -7.98 -0.49
N CYS A 91 7.97 -7.16 0.41
CA CYS A 91 8.73 -6.14 1.13
C CYS A 91 9.88 -6.73 1.95
N GLY A 92 10.97 -6.01 2.03
CA GLY A 92 12.19 -6.45 2.69
C GLY A 92 13.44 -5.84 2.07
N PHE A 93 14.60 -6.34 2.46
CA PHE A 93 15.90 -5.92 1.95
C PHE A 93 16.48 -6.96 1.00
N TYR A 94 16.90 -6.52 -0.18
CA TYR A 94 17.54 -7.32 -1.23
C TYR A 94 18.89 -6.72 -1.58
N ASP A 95 19.98 -7.45 -1.34
CA ASP A 95 21.34 -7.04 -1.71
C ASP A 95 21.65 -7.30 -3.20
N GLN A 96 20.64 -7.54 -3.99
CA GLN A 96 20.69 -7.77 -5.44
C GLN A 96 19.55 -6.98 -6.11
N PRO A 97 19.65 -6.73 -7.41
CA PRO A 97 18.52 -6.21 -8.19
C PRO A 97 17.31 -7.16 -8.11
N ILE A 98 16.14 -6.58 -8.17
CA ILE A 98 14.87 -7.30 -8.31
C ILE A 98 14.27 -7.05 -9.69
N GLU A 99 13.29 -7.87 -10.09
CA GLU A 99 12.54 -7.63 -11.31
C GLU A 99 11.72 -6.33 -11.18
N ASN A 100 11.91 -5.40 -12.12
CA ASN A 100 11.24 -4.10 -12.10
C ASN A 100 9.72 -4.23 -12.04
N GLU A 101 9.18 -5.15 -12.82
CA GLU A 101 7.75 -5.38 -12.94
C GLU A 101 7.13 -5.87 -11.62
N LYS A 102 7.86 -6.66 -10.84
CA LYS A 102 7.44 -7.10 -9.51
C LYS A 102 7.57 -5.97 -8.47
N GLY A 103 8.63 -5.17 -8.56
CA GLY A 103 8.80 -3.97 -7.75
C GLY A 103 7.67 -2.96 -7.96
N VAL A 104 7.26 -2.76 -9.22
CA VAL A 104 6.13 -1.87 -9.58
C VAL A 104 4.82 -2.38 -8.99
N HIS A 105 4.56 -3.69 -8.99
CA HIS A 105 3.38 -4.26 -8.34
C HIS A 105 3.38 -3.96 -6.82
N SER A 106 4.54 -4.08 -6.17
CA SER A 106 4.66 -3.71 -4.75
C SER A 106 4.37 -2.22 -4.51
N LEU A 107 4.75 -1.32 -5.45
CA LEU A 107 4.35 0.09 -5.38
C LEU A 107 2.82 0.26 -5.45
N GLU A 108 2.13 -0.53 -6.27
CA GLU A 108 0.66 -0.52 -6.36
C GLU A 108 0.02 -0.91 -5.04
N HIS A 109 0.60 -1.86 -4.30
CA HIS A 109 0.20 -2.23 -2.94
C HIS A 109 0.55 -1.16 -1.89
N GLY A 110 1.26 -0.11 -2.27
CA GLY A 110 1.66 0.99 -1.38
C GLY A 110 3.05 0.84 -0.78
N ALA A 111 3.89 -0.05 -1.28
CA ALA A 111 5.28 -0.10 -0.88
C ALA A 111 6.01 1.20 -1.23
N ILE A 112 6.99 1.54 -0.41
CA ILE A 112 8.04 2.49 -0.75
C ILE A 112 9.25 1.68 -1.18
N TRP A 113 9.59 1.79 -2.44
CA TRP A 113 10.76 1.12 -3.01
C TRP A 113 11.98 2.05 -2.93
N ILE A 114 12.92 1.70 -2.08
CA ILE A 114 14.19 2.41 -1.92
C ILE A 114 15.25 1.64 -2.70
N THR A 115 15.79 2.25 -3.73
CA THR A 115 16.89 1.69 -4.52
C THR A 115 18.18 2.41 -4.19
N PHE A 116 19.29 1.68 -4.17
CA PHE A 116 20.60 2.22 -3.86
C PHE A 116 21.68 1.74 -4.81
N ARG A 117 22.70 2.58 -5.05
CA ARG A 117 23.86 2.24 -5.86
C ARG A 117 24.80 1.27 -5.15
N PRO A 118 25.57 0.44 -5.88
CA PRO A 118 26.55 -0.49 -5.28
C PRO A 118 27.65 0.19 -4.46
N ASP A 119 27.98 1.45 -4.80
CA ASP A 119 29.02 2.25 -4.13
C ASP A 119 28.52 3.05 -2.90
N LEU A 120 27.27 2.85 -2.49
CA LEU A 120 26.76 3.45 -1.25
C LEU A 120 27.56 2.93 -0.04
N PRO A 121 27.95 3.79 0.93
CA PRO A 121 28.68 3.37 2.12
C PRO A 121 27.96 2.23 2.86
N GLN A 122 28.73 1.21 3.31
CA GLN A 122 28.16 0.02 3.96
C GLN A 122 27.27 0.35 5.15
N ALA A 123 27.64 1.34 5.96
CA ALA A 123 26.83 1.78 7.10
C ALA A 123 25.43 2.31 6.69
N GLU A 124 25.33 2.94 5.51
CA GLU A 124 24.05 3.39 4.96
C GLU A 124 23.23 2.19 4.46
N ILE A 125 23.87 1.21 3.81
CA ILE A 125 23.22 -0.04 3.38
C ILE A 125 22.67 -0.81 4.59
N ASP A 126 23.45 -0.94 5.66
CA ASP A 126 23.02 -1.59 6.92
C ASP A 126 21.84 -0.85 7.57
N GLY A 127 21.83 0.48 7.48
CA GLY A 127 20.72 1.34 7.89
C GLY A 127 19.44 1.04 7.08
N LEU A 128 19.55 0.93 5.77
CA LEU A 128 18.44 0.56 4.89
C LEU A 128 17.91 -0.85 5.19
N ALA A 129 18.81 -1.82 5.43
CA ALA A 129 18.41 -3.17 5.81
C ALA A 129 17.67 -3.19 7.16
N THR A 130 18.08 -2.38 8.10
CA THR A 130 17.39 -2.22 9.39
C THR A 130 16.02 -1.56 9.22
N LEU A 131 15.93 -0.53 8.39
CA LEU A 131 14.69 0.15 8.07
C LEU A 131 13.65 -0.83 7.46
N ALA A 132 14.07 -1.65 6.49
CA ALA A 132 13.22 -2.64 5.84
C ALA A 132 12.67 -3.70 6.82
N ARG A 133 13.46 -4.08 7.84
CA ARG A 133 13.02 -5.03 8.88
C ARG A 133 12.10 -4.41 9.93
N SER A 134 12.19 -3.10 10.14
CA SER A 134 11.50 -2.41 11.24
C SER A 134 10.18 -1.77 10.86
N ARG A 135 9.85 -1.72 9.57
CA ARG A 135 8.64 -1.04 9.06
C ARG A 135 7.96 -1.83 7.97
N ASN A 136 6.64 -1.81 7.99
CA ASN A 136 5.82 -2.34 6.89
C ASN A 136 5.94 -1.44 5.64
N TYR A 137 5.63 -2.01 4.48
CA TYR A 137 5.64 -1.31 3.19
C TYR A 137 7.01 -0.74 2.79
N ILE A 138 8.11 -1.34 3.24
CA ILE A 138 9.46 -0.95 2.82
C ILE A 138 10.08 -2.08 2.00
N LEU A 139 10.33 -1.78 0.72
CA LEU A 139 11.06 -2.59 -0.23
C LEU A 139 12.40 -1.90 -0.51
N VAL A 140 13.50 -2.59 -0.28
CA VAL A 140 14.85 -2.07 -0.55
C VAL A 140 15.57 -3.01 -1.51
N SER A 141 16.17 -2.48 -2.56
CA SER A 141 17.00 -3.30 -3.45
C SER A 141 18.19 -2.52 -4.01
N ARG A 142 19.25 -3.26 -4.33
CA ARG A 142 20.38 -2.73 -5.09
C ARG A 142 19.94 -2.38 -6.51
N TRP A 143 20.61 -1.37 -7.09
CA TRP A 143 20.45 -0.97 -8.49
C TRP A 143 21.82 -0.84 -9.14
N GLU A 144 22.13 -1.69 -10.10
CA GLU A 144 23.50 -1.87 -10.60
C GLU A 144 24.01 -0.66 -11.39
N THR A 145 23.24 -0.14 -12.34
CA THR A 145 23.70 0.93 -13.24
C THR A 145 22.60 1.91 -13.58
N GLY A 146 22.95 3.18 -13.80
CA GLY A 146 22.01 4.18 -14.31
C GLY A 146 21.05 4.76 -13.27
N LEU A 147 21.24 4.48 -11.97
CA LEU A 147 20.45 5.15 -10.93
C LEU A 147 20.80 6.65 -10.90
N PRO A 148 19.82 7.57 -10.99
CA PRO A 148 20.09 9.01 -11.14
C PRO A 148 20.70 9.67 -9.89
N ALA A 149 20.61 9.03 -8.72
CA ALA A 149 21.20 9.48 -7.46
C ALA A 149 21.72 8.29 -6.66
N PRO A 150 22.58 8.47 -5.64
CA PRO A 150 23.04 7.38 -4.77
C PRO A 150 21.91 6.57 -4.15
N VAL A 151 20.81 7.24 -3.80
CA VAL A 151 19.58 6.64 -3.27
C VAL A 151 18.38 7.25 -3.98
N VAL A 152 17.42 6.42 -4.40
CA VAL A 152 16.15 6.88 -4.96
C VAL A 152 15.01 6.24 -4.18
N VAL A 153 14.06 7.06 -3.75
CA VAL A 153 12.88 6.64 -2.97
C VAL A 153 11.65 6.79 -3.85
N THR A 154 10.96 5.68 -4.10
CA THR A 154 9.85 5.62 -5.06
C THR A 154 8.59 5.13 -4.36
N GLY A 155 7.48 5.81 -4.58
CA GLY A 155 6.12 5.38 -4.31
C GLY A 155 5.30 5.41 -5.60
N TRP A 156 4.09 4.88 -5.60
CA TRP A 156 3.26 4.89 -6.81
C TRP A 156 3.06 6.29 -7.38
N GLY A 157 3.55 6.52 -8.59
CA GLY A 157 3.51 7.81 -9.28
C GLY A 157 4.37 8.92 -8.65
N ARG A 158 5.31 8.60 -7.76
CA ARG A 158 6.16 9.59 -7.05
C ARG A 158 7.58 9.10 -6.89
N GLN A 159 8.52 10.04 -6.97
CA GLN A 159 9.94 9.72 -6.81
C GLN A 159 10.70 10.88 -6.16
N LEU A 160 11.65 10.54 -5.31
CA LEU A 160 12.57 11.47 -4.65
C LEU A 160 14.02 10.94 -4.79
N GLN A 161 14.91 11.80 -5.29
CA GLN A 161 16.33 11.50 -5.45
C GLN A 161 17.11 12.09 -4.28
N LEU A 162 17.99 11.29 -3.67
CA LEU A 162 18.74 11.65 -2.47
C LEU A 162 20.24 11.36 -2.63
N GLN A 163 21.07 12.19 -2.00
CA GLN A 163 22.51 12.00 -2.00
C GLN A 163 22.99 11.07 -0.87
N SER A 164 22.16 10.83 0.14
CA SER A 164 22.45 9.99 1.30
C SER A 164 21.16 9.53 1.96
N THR A 165 21.22 8.40 2.68
CA THR A 165 20.13 7.91 3.53
C THR A 165 19.90 8.75 4.77
N ALA A 166 20.84 9.63 5.13
CA ALA A 166 20.70 10.58 6.24
C ALA A 166 19.78 11.77 5.91
N ASP A 167 19.36 11.95 4.64
CA ASP A 167 18.46 13.03 4.27
C ASP A 167 17.08 12.84 4.94
N PRO A 168 16.63 13.81 5.76
CA PRO A 168 15.38 13.68 6.51
C PRO A 168 14.14 13.52 5.63
N ARG A 169 14.19 13.97 4.37
CA ARG A 169 13.10 13.82 3.41
C ARG A 169 12.79 12.37 3.10
N MET A 170 13.75 11.44 3.25
CA MET A 170 13.49 10.00 3.08
C MET A 170 12.45 9.50 4.08
N LEU A 171 12.63 9.79 5.36
CA LEU A 171 11.69 9.37 6.41
C LEU A 171 10.35 10.10 6.28
N GLU A 172 10.37 11.35 5.84
CA GLU A 172 9.15 12.11 5.58
C GLU A 172 8.37 11.51 4.39
N PHE A 173 9.04 11.14 3.30
CA PHE A 173 8.45 10.46 2.15
C PHE A 173 7.78 9.14 2.58
N ILE A 174 8.47 8.33 3.35
CA ILE A 174 7.94 7.07 3.89
C ILE A 174 6.69 7.36 4.74
N ARG A 175 6.76 8.31 5.67
CA ARG A 175 5.64 8.66 6.55
C ARG A 175 4.38 9.11 5.77
N VAL A 176 4.57 9.81 4.67
CA VAL A 176 3.47 10.40 3.88
C VAL A 176 2.88 9.40 2.89
N TYR A 177 3.70 8.51 2.31
CA TYR A 177 3.31 7.71 1.15
C TYR A 177 3.27 6.19 1.38
N ALA A 178 3.86 5.65 2.45
CA ALA A 178 3.79 4.22 2.73
C ALA A 178 2.33 3.77 2.98
N GLY A 179 1.92 2.66 2.35
CA GLY A 179 0.56 2.16 2.40
C GLY A 179 -0.46 3.00 1.61
N GLN A 180 0.01 3.91 0.75
CA GLN A 180 -0.84 4.83 -0.05
C GLN A 180 -0.83 4.45 -1.55
N GLY A 181 -0.74 3.19 -1.86
CA GLY A 181 -0.90 2.67 -3.22
C GLY A 181 -2.36 2.67 -3.66
N PRO A 182 -2.62 2.45 -4.95
CA PRO A 182 -4.00 2.31 -5.46
C PRO A 182 -4.72 1.06 -4.91
N GLU A 183 -4.00 0.00 -4.57
CA GLU A 183 -4.55 -1.18 -3.90
C GLU A 183 -4.36 -1.07 -2.39
N LEU A 184 -5.35 -0.50 -1.71
CA LEU A 184 -5.31 -0.29 -0.27
C LEU A 184 -5.38 -1.62 0.50
N ASN A 185 -4.58 -1.70 1.58
CA ASN A 185 -4.50 -2.87 2.48
C ASN A 185 -4.00 -4.16 1.81
N ALA A 186 -3.40 -4.08 0.63
CA ALA A 186 -2.75 -5.22 0.01
C ALA A 186 -1.47 -5.61 0.78
N ALA A 187 -1.11 -6.89 0.68
CA ALA A 187 0.12 -7.38 1.29
C ALA A 187 1.37 -6.81 0.59
N CYS A 188 2.43 -6.64 1.34
CA CYS A 188 3.72 -6.22 0.77
C CYS A 188 4.82 -7.25 1.09
#